data_a88496c9002cc33e297991b1e6721043
#
_entry.id   a88496c9002cc33e297991b1e6721043
#
_cell.length_a   1.000
_cell.length_b   1.000
_cell.length_c   1.000
_cell.angle_alpha   90.00
_cell.angle_beta   90.00
_cell.angle_gamma   90.00
#
_symmetry.space_group_name_H-M   'P 1'
#
loop_
_entity.id
_entity.type
_entity.pdbx_description
1 polymer ?
#
loop_
_entity_poly.entity_id
_entity_poly.type
_entity_poly.pdbx_seq_one_letter_code
_entity_poly.pdbx_strand_id
1 'polypeptide(L)'
;MSQSFTTDLIPAPDRQDAWLSNAKQICGDCNFQFPKRFPFHGSIERRKVADLEMTLFSSSAVSFNKFPSFSMNAESRAWIVITQLAGLRRYFQDGKAAVLKKGDVTLIDSGRPWSSDCPGDCARLYLRVPRTLMESRVRLGELPVARRIPGDSGLGTFLFHLSTSLYRQAEELTWEEGAAAIEAYLRILAACVGTPGKPAAGTKRGSKPASLILKYIDAHLTETALRPPEIAAALNLSVRHVHRLFSAQGSTLARWIQEQRLRHCRSDLEDSRLRAKSITEIAFFWGFNDSAHFSRVFKQRFGICPRVFRARASRGLPVAVGMHGD
;
A
#
# COMPACT_ATOMS: atom_id res chain seq x y z
N MET A 1 3.25 -23.65 8.36
CA MET A 1 1.78 -23.89 8.26
C MET A 1 1.22 -22.90 7.25
N SER A 2 0.60 -23.37 6.19
CA SER A 2 -0.12 -22.53 5.24
C SER A 2 -1.42 -22.06 5.87
N GLN A 3 -1.77 -20.78 5.64
CA GLN A 3 -3.07 -20.23 6.00
C GLN A 3 -3.79 -19.90 4.69
N SER A 4 -4.98 -20.47 4.51
CA SER A 4 -5.80 -20.21 3.33
C SER A 4 -7.16 -19.65 3.73
N PHE A 5 -7.66 -18.73 2.92
CA PHE A 5 -8.98 -18.14 3.03
C PHE A 5 -9.59 -18.05 1.63
N THR A 6 -10.87 -18.42 1.49
CA THR A 6 -11.64 -18.23 0.26
C THR A 6 -13.04 -17.72 0.56
N THR A 7 -13.58 -16.94 -0.36
CA THR A 7 -14.97 -16.46 -0.28
C THR A 7 -15.98 -17.43 -0.87
N ASP A 8 -15.57 -18.57 -1.41
CA ASP A 8 -16.46 -19.49 -2.15
C ASP A 8 -17.55 -20.09 -1.26
N LEU A 9 -17.23 -20.31 0.02
CA LEU A 9 -18.16 -20.83 1.03
C LEU A 9 -18.96 -19.72 1.76
N ILE A 10 -18.79 -18.46 1.37
CA ILE A 10 -19.42 -17.30 2.01
C ILE A 10 -20.60 -16.82 1.14
N PRO A 11 -21.76 -16.48 1.74
CA PRO A 11 -22.85 -15.87 1.01
C PRO A 11 -22.42 -14.63 0.23
N ALA A 12 -22.94 -14.44 -0.98
CA ALA A 12 -22.49 -13.39 -1.89
C ALA A 12 -22.49 -11.98 -1.28
N PRO A 13 -23.47 -11.54 -0.46
CA PRO A 13 -23.46 -10.23 0.18
C PRO A 13 -22.27 -10.00 1.12
N ASP A 14 -21.80 -11.06 1.79
CA ASP A 14 -20.78 -10.96 2.86
C ASP A 14 -19.36 -11.17 2.36
N ARG A 15 -19.17 -11.56 1.10
CA ARG A 15 -17.86 -11.91 0.51
C ARG A 15 -16.87 -10.77 0.54
N GLN A 16 -17.31 -9.54 0.23
CA GLN A 16 -16.43 -8.37 0.19
C GLN A 16 -15.90 -8.04 1.59
N ASP A 17 -16.76 -8.05 2.60
CA ASP A 17 -16.38 -7.72 3.98
C ASP A 17 -15.47 -8.79 4.58
N ALA A 18 -15.77 -10.06 4.34
CA ALA A 18 -14.94 -11.17 4.79
C ALA A 18 -13.56 -11.16 4.14
N TRP A 19 -13.47 -10.93 2.83
CA TRP A 19 -12.19 -10.81 2.13
C TRP A 19 -11.42 -9.58 2.60
N LEU A 20 -12.09 -8.45 2.78
CA LEU A 20 -11.52 -7.20 3.25
C LEU A 20 -10.89 -7.36 4.63
N SER A 21 -11.56 -8.05 5.55
CA SER A 21 -11.04 -8.33 6.89
C SER A 21 -9.72 -9.10 6.84
N ASN A 22 -9.66 -10.15 6.01
CA ASN A 22 -8.45 -10.96 5.83
C ASN A 22 -7.35 -10.18 5.10
N ALA A 23 -7.69 -9.45 4.04
CA ALA A 23 -6.72 -8.65 3.29
C ALA A 23 -6.07 -7.53 4.14
N LYS A 24 -6.84 -6.92 5.05
CA LYS A 24 -6.31 -5.90 5.98
C LYS A 24 -5.29 -6.44 6.98
N GLN A 25 -5.41 -7.68 7.40
CA GLN A 25 -4.41 -8.32 8.28
C GLN A 25 -3.03 -8.38 7.61
N ILE A 26 -2.99 -8.51 6.28
CA ILE A 26 -1.76 -8.64 5.49
C ILE A 26 -1.27 -7.27 5.00
N CYS A 27 -2.18 -6.49 4.46
CA CYS A 27 -1.87 -5.20 3.83
C CYS A 27 -1.86 -4.03 4.82
N GLY A 28 -2.38 -4.22 6.04
CA GLY A 28 -2.58 -3.15 7.02
C GLY A 28 -3.73 -2.21 6.62
N ASP A 29 -3.72 -0.97 7.14
CA ASP A 29 -4.74 0.04 6.83
C ASP A 29 -4.72 0.41 5.35
N CYS A 30 -5.70 -0.06 4.64
CA CYS A 30 -5.87 0.11 3.20
C CYS A 30 -7.32 0.45 2.88
N ASN A 31 -7.52 1.23 1.84
CA ASN A 31 -8.85 1.49 1.29
C ASN A 31 -9.03 0.64 0.04
N PHE A 32 -10.01 -0.26 0.07
CA PHE A 32 -10.41 -1.08 -1.06
C PHE A 32 -11.70 -0.54 -1.65
N GLN A 33 -11.81 -0.56 -2.98
CA GLN A 33 -13.01 -0.17 -3.72
C GLN A 33 -13.39 -1.32 -4.63
N PHE A 34 -14.62 -1.77 -4.51
CA PHE A 34 -15.20 -2.86 -5.29
C PHE A 34 -16.17 -2.30 -6.34
N PRO A 35 -16.12 -2.76 -7.60
CA PRO A 35 -17.14 -2.40 -8.59
C PRO A 35 -18.52 -2.92 -8.18
N LYS A 36 -19.55 -2.09 -8.30
CA LYS A 36 -20.93 -2.44 -7.90
C LYS A 36 -21.61 -3.52 -8.77
N ARG A 37 -21.01 -3.94 -9.89
CA ARG A 37 -21.70 -4.68 -10.96
C ARG A 37 -21.52 -6.20 -10.98
N PHE A 38 -20.61 -6.76 -10.16
CA PHE A 38 -20.30 -8.19 -10.23
C PHE A 38 -20.24 -8.82 -8.85
N PRO A 39 -20.67 -10.10 -8.70
CA PRO A 39 -20.42 -10.84 -7.48
C PRO A 39 -18.91 -10.93 -7.24
N PHE A 40 -18.48 -10.59 -6.04
CA PHE A 40 -17.07 -10.66 -5.66
C PHE A 40 -16.67 -12.09 -5.33
N HIS A 41 -15.52 -12.52 -5.83
CA HIS A 41 -14.81 -13.72 -5.44
C HIS A 41 -13.37 -13.37 -5.10
N GLY A 42 -12.83 -14.03 -4.08
CA GLY A 42 -11.44 -13.81 -3.70
C GLY A 42 -10.90 -14.90 -2.80
N SER A 43 -9.61 -15.20 -2.96
CA SER A 43 -8.86 -16.07 -2.07
C SER A 43 -7.53 -15.45 -1.68
N ILE A 44 -7.04 -15.84 -0.53
CA ILE A 44 -5.76 -15.43 0.03
C ILE A 44 -5.10 -16.67 0.60
N GLU A 45 -3.90 -16.98 0.14
CA GLU A 45 -3.11 -18.10 0.66
C GLU A 45 -1.73 -17.57 1.08
N ARG A 46 -1.30 -17.95 2.28
CA ARG A 46 -0.01 -17.54 2.85
C ARG A 46 0.86 -18.76 3.07
N ARG A 47 2.11 -18.64 2.65
CA ARG A 47 3.15 -19.65 2.87
C ARG A 47 4.44 -18.97 3.34
N LYS A 48 5.28 -19.70 4.05
CA LYS A 48 6.62 -19.26 4.41
C LYS A 48 7.66 -20.02 3.63
N VAL A 49 8.68 -19.30 3.16
CA VAL A 49 9.92 -19.87 2.58
C VAL A 49 11.05 -19.29 3.39
N ALA A 50 11.74 -20.12 4.15
CA ALA A 50 12.65 -19.69 5.23
C ALA A 50 11.93 -18.65 6.14
N ASP A 51 12.52 -17.45 6.30
CA ASP A 51 11.96 -16.40 7.15
C ASP A 51 11.03 -15.43 6.38
N LEU A 52 10.81 -15.62 5.09
CA LEU A 52 10.01 -14.72 4.28
C LEU A 52 8.59 -15.24 4.07
N GLU A 53 7.64 -14.31 4.08
CA GLU A 53 6.25 -14.59 3.77
C GLU A 53 5.96 -14.37 2.29
N MET A 54 5.32 -15.35 1.68
CA MET A 54 4.74 -15.29 0.35
C MET A 54 3.22 -15.37 0.45
N THR A 55 2.53 -14.43 -0.19
CA THR A 55 1.05 -14.39 -0.18
C THR A 55 0.53 -14.42 -1.61
N LEU A 56 -0.27 -15.42 -1.91
CA LEU A 56 -1.05 -15.49 -3.15
C LEU A 56 -2.41 -14.82 -2.92
N PHE A 57 -2.69 -13.82 -3.72
CA PHE A 57 -4.00 -13.18 -3.81
C PHE A 57 -4.65 -13.54 -5.13
N SER A 58 -5.86 -14.05 -5.09
CA SER A 58 -6.77 -14.11 -6.23
C SER A 58 -8.01 -13.28 -5.91
N SER A 59 -8.50 -12.51 -6.85
CA SER A 59 -9.70 -11.70 -6.63
C SER A 59 -10.32 -11.26 -7.95
N SER A 60 -11.64 -11.04 -7.92
CA SER A 60 -12.33 -10.27 -8.93
C SER A 60 -11.82 -8.83 -8.98
N ALA A 61 -12.41 -8.00 -9.83
CA ALA A 61 -12.07 -6.59 -9.96
C ALA A 61 -12.07 -5.87 -8.60
N VAL A 62 -10.96 -5.24 -8.26
CA VAL A 62 -10.78 -4.49 -7.02
C VAL A 62 -9.70 -3.43 -7.15
N SER A 63 -10.00 -2.20 -6.78
CA SER A 63 -9.03 -1.13 -6.64
C SER A 63 -8.60 -0.99 -5.19
N PHE A 64 -7.37 -0.58 -5.00
CA PHE A 64 -6.72 -0.56 -3.70
C PHE A 64 -5.84 0.67 -3.57
N ASN A 65 -5.95 1.35 -2.44
CA ASN A 65 -5.10 2.47 -2.07
C ASN A 65 -4.51 2.22 -0.68
N LYS A 66 -3.20 2.14 -0.60
CA LYS A 66 -2.48 2.10 0.67
C LYS A 66 -1.83 3.45 0.93
N PHE A 67 -2.15 3.98 2.09
CA PHE A 67 -1.47 5.13 2.64
C PHE A 67 -0.51 4.65 3.74
N PRO A 68 0.67 5.25 3.90
CA PRO A 68 1.56 4.86 4.97
C PRO A 68 0.84 5.04 6.30
N SER A 69 0.84 4.00 7.10
CA SER A 69 0.47 4.11 8.52
C SER A 69 1.73 4.54 9.27
N PHE A 70 1.67 5.66 9.98
CA PHE A 70 2.78 6.11 10.82
C PHE A 70 3.04 5.21 12.04
N SER A 71 2.11 4.32 12.36
CA SER A 71 2.32 3.28 13.38
C SER A 71 3.17 2.11 12.88
N MET A 72 3.60 2.10 11.62
CA MET A 72 4.57 1.11 11.16
C MET A 72 5.94 1.47 11.72
N ASN A 73 6.39 0.71 12.73
CA ASN A 73 7.78 0.71 13.17
C ASN A 73 8.69 0.57 11.94
N ALA A 74 9.88 1.15 11.99
CA ALA A 74 10.84 1.05 10.89
C ALA A 74 11.07 -0.41 10.44
N GLU A 75 10.97 -1.36 11.38
CA GLU A 75 11.07 -2.81 11.16
C GLU A 75 9.91 -3.41 10.36
N SER A 76 8.72 -2.80 10.38
CA SER A 76 7.58 -3.27 9.59
C SER A 76 7.58 -2.77 8.14
N ARG A 77 8.49 -1.85 7.78
CA ARG A 77 8.69 -1.41 6.40
C ARG A 77 9.40 -2.48 5.60
N ALA A 78 8.79 -2.92 4.54
CA ALA A 78 9.33 -3.97 3.68
C ALA A 78 9.23 -3.56 2.21
N TRP A 79 10.03 -4.19 1.39
CA TRP A 79 9.82 -4.24 -0.04
C TRP A 79 8.81 -5.33 -0.37
N ILE A 80 7.88 -5.06 -1.24
CA ILE A 80 6.95 -6.04 -1.78
C ILE A 80 7.34 -6.30 -3.22
N VAL A 81 7.83 -7.52 -3.49
CA VAL A 81 8.03 -7.99 -4.86
C VAL A 81 6.74 -8.64 -5.31
N ILE A 82 6.17 -8.13 -6.39
CA ILE A 82 4.87 -8.56 -6.89
C ILE A 82 5.06 -9.26 -8.22
N THR A 83 4.65 -10.53 -8.29
CA THR A 83 4.60 -11.33 -9.51
C THR A 83 3.15 -11.50 -9.96
N GLN A 84 2.82 -11.04 -11.15
CA GLN A 84 1.49 -11.20 -11.71
C GLN A 84 1.32 -12.59 -12.31
N LEU A 85 0.35 -13.37 -11.81
CA LEU A 85 0.11 -14.75 -12.25
C LEU A 85 -1.01 -14.87 -13.29
N ALA A 86 -2.03 -14.03 -13.17
CA ALA A 86 -3.16 -13.98 -14.10
C ALA A 86 -3.81 -12.60 -14.13
N GLY A 87 -4.51 -12.30 -15.22
CA GLY A 87 -5.17 -11.02 -15.41
C GLY A 87 -4.21 -9.85 -15.60
N LEU A 88 -4.77 -8.65 -15.58
CA LEU A 88 -4.05 -7.39 -15.77
C LEU A 88 -4.25 -6.52 -14.53
N ARG A 89 -3.15 -5.91 -14.03
CA ARG A 89 -3.21 -5.00 -12.89
C ARG A 89 -2.27 -3.82 -13.08
N ARG A 90 -2.73 -2.65 -12.68
CA ARG A 90 -1.93 -1.42 -12.67
C ARG A 90 -1.46 -1.13 -11.25
N TYR A 91 -0.21 -0.76 -11.09
CA TYR A 91 0.40 -0.34 -9.82
C TYR A 91 0.94 1.07 -9.96
N PHE A 92 0.75 1.87 -8.92
CA PHE A 92 1.17 3.27 -8.89
C PHE A 92 1.94 3.55 -7.61
N GLN A 93 3.12 4.13 -7.74
CA GLN A 93 3.90 4.62 -6.61
C GLN A 93 4.85 5.74 -7.06
N ASP A 94 4.96 6.82 -6.28
CA ASP A 94 5.86 7.97 -6.54
C ASP A 94 5.69 8.57 -7.94
N GLY A 95 4.47 8.69 -8.44
CA GLY A 95 4.18 9.20 -9.77
C GLY A 95 4.57 8.28 -10.91
N LYS A 96 5.05 7.05 -10.63
CA LYS A 96 5.34 6.01 -11.61
C LYS A 96 4.17 5.05 -11.69
N ALA A 97 4.00 4.41 -12.85
CA ALA A 97 2.99 3.41 -13.07
C ALA A 97 3.57 2.19 -13.79
N ALA A 98 3.19 1.00 -13.33
CA ALA A 98 3.47 -0.26 -13.99
C ALA A 98 2.16 -0.97 -14.32
N VAL A 99 1.98 -1.34 -15.56
CA VAL A 99 0.90 -2.23 -16.01
C VAL A 99 1.49 -3.62 -16.14
N LEU A 100 1.01 -4.55 -15.30
CA LEU A 100 1.48 -5.93 -15.27
C LEU A 100 0.47 -6.86 -15.94
N LYS A 101 0.96 -7.70 -16.81
CA LYS A 101 0.31 -8.89 -17.35
C LYS A 101 0.92 -10.15 -16.75
N LYS A 102 0.34 -11.31 -17.00
CA LYS A 102 0.87 -12.61 -16.55
C LYS A 102 2.38 -12.71 -16.84
N GLY A 103 3.14 -13.09 -15.84
CA GLY A 103 4.60 -13.23 -15.87
C GLY A 103 5.36 -12.02 -15.38
N ASP A 104 4.80 -10.82 -15.49
CA ASP A 104 5.48 -9.58 -15.14
C ASP A 104 5.71 -9.47 -13.63
N VAL A 105 6.80 -8.77 -13.28
CA VAL A 105 7.19 -8.50 -11.88
C VAL A 105 7.35 -6.99 -11.68
N THR A 106 7.05 -6.53 -10.47
CA THR A 106 7.36 -5.15 -10.03
C THR A 106 7.73 -5.10 -8.55
N LEU A 107 8.30 -3.97 -8.14
CA LEU A 107 8.60 -3.68 -6.74
C LEU A 107 7.75 -2.51 -6.24
N ILE A 108 7.33 -2.63 -4.98
CA ILE A 108 6.63 -1.58 -4.24
C ILE A 108 7.32 -1.41 -2.88
N ASP A 109 7.56 -0.17 -2.49
CA ASP A 109 7.99 0.16 -1.13
C ASP A 109 6.74 0.28 -0.22
N SER A 110 6.55 -0.68 0.69
CA SER A 110 5.37 -0.68 1.58
C SER A 110 5.36 0.48 2.58
N GLY A 111 6.48 1.14 2.79
CA GLY A 111 6.62 2.29 3.67
C GLY A 111 6.20 3.61 3.04
N ARG A 112 5.81 3.63 1.78
CA ARG A 112 5.35 4.82 1.04
C ARG A 112 3.94 4.60 0.48
N PRO A 113 3.20 5.68 0.18
CA PRO A 113 1.89 5.56 -0.47
C PRO A 113 1.99 4.81 -1.79
N TRP A 114 1.05 3.91 -2.04
CA TRP A 114 0.91 3.26 -3.33
C TRP A 114 -0.53 2.82 -3.57
N SER A 115 -0.87 2.65 -4.81
CA SER A 115 -2.20 2.18 -5.20
C SER A 115 -2.11 1.14 -6.31
N SER A 116 -3.17 0.37 -6.44
CA SER A 116 -3.31 -0.53 -7.58
C SER A 116 -4.76 -0.63 -8.01
N ASP A 117 -4.97 -0.89 -9.29
CA ASP A 117 -6.25 -1.02 -9.91
C ASP A 117 -6.30 -2.28 -10.76
N CYS A 118 -7.31 -3.12 -10.51
CA CYS A 118 -7.55 -4.36 -11.20
C CYS A 118 -8.94 -4.29 -11.88
N PRO A 119 -9.02 -4.22 -13.20
CA PRO A 119 -10.28 -4.06 -13.91
C PRO A 119 -11.10 -5.35 -14.00
N GLY A 120 -10.53 -6.51 -13.71
CA GLY A 120 -11.17 -7.82 -13.80
C GLY A 120 -10.51 -8.83 -12.87
N ASP A 121 -10.75 -10.10 -13.14
CA ASP A 121 -10.16 -11.19 -12.36
C ASP A 121 -8.64 -11.20 -12.48
N CYS A 122 -7.96 -11.35 -11.35
CA CYS A 122 -6.51 -11.40 -11.31
C CYS A 122 -5.97 -12.27 -10.18
N ALA A 123 -4.81 -12.86 -10.43
CA ALA A 123 -4.03 -13.56 -9.43
C ALA A 123 -2.60 -12.98 -9.38
N ARG A 124 -2.06 -12.82 -8.18
CA ARG A 124 -0.75 -12.24 -7.95
C ARG A 124 -0.09 -12.80 -6.70
N LEU A 125 1.22 -12.94 -6.77
CA LEU A 125 2.05 -13.41 -5.66
C LEU A 125 2.83 -12.23 -5.09
N TYR A 126 2.76 -12.04 -3.78
CA TYR A 126 3.53 -11.06 -3.04
C TYR A 126 4.63 -11.78 -2.27
N LEU A 127 5.88 -11.39 -2.46
CA LEU A 127 6.99 -11.74 -1.59
C LEU A 127 7.35 -10.50 -0.77
N ARG A 128 7.19 -10.61 0.54
CA ARG A 128 7.54 -9.54 1.48
C ARG A 128 8.99 -9.68 1.91
N VAL A 129 9.83 -8.72 1.51
CA VAL A 129 11.27 -8.72 1.80
C VAL A 129 11.58 -7.61 2.80
N PRO A 130 12.13 -7.91 3.99
CA PRO A 130 12.59 -6.90 4.94
C PRO A 130 13.54 -5.91 4.28
N ARG A 131 13.45 -4.65 4.67
CA ARG A 131 14.23 -3.56 4.08
C ARG A 131 15.74 -3.83 4.20
N THR A 132 16.18 -4.24 5.37
CA THR A 132 17.58 -4.58 5.66
C THR A 132 18.13 -5.69 4.73
N LEU A 133 17.32 -6.72 4.49
CA LEU A 133 17.70 -7.82 3.60
C LEU A 133 17.79 -7.34 2.15
N MET A 134 16.81 -6.56 1.68
CA MET A 134 16.85 -6.02 0.31
C MET A 134 18.06 -5.09 0.12
N GLU A 135 18.29 -4.18 1.05
CA GLU A 135 19.35 -3.18 0.99
C GLU A 135 20.75 -3.79 1.07
N SER A 136 20.91 -4.92 1.75
CA SER A 136 22.18 -5.66 1.78
C SER A 136 22.52 -6.37 0.46
N ARG A 137 21.55 -6.60 -0.40
CA ARG A 137 21.70 -7.37 -1.67
C ARG A 137 21.68 -6.50 -2.91
N VAL A 138 21.04 -5.36 -2.84
CA VAL A 138 20.92 -4.43 -3.97
C VAL A 138 21.76 -3.19 -3.67
N ARG A 139 22.87 -2.97 -4.42
CA ARG A 139 23.67 -1.74 -4.31
C ARG A 139 22.80 -0.54 -4.72
N LEU A 140 22.67 0.39 -3.79
CA LEU A 140 21.67 1.43 -3.81
C LEU A 140 22.06 2.67 -4.61
N GLY A 141 21.41 2.85 -5.75
CA GLY A 141 20.61 4.03 -6.03
C GLY A 141 19.16 3.77 -5.63
N GLU A 142 18.22 4.68 -5.80
CA GLU A 142 16.79 4.46 -5.50
C GLU A 142 16.30 3.23 -6.27
N LEU A 143 15.88 2.19 -5.54
CA LEU A 143 15.25 1.02 -6.14
C LEU A 143 14.03 1.47 -6.96
N PRO A 144 13.90 1.04 -8.22
CA PRO A 144 12.83 1.49 -9.09
C PRO A 144 11.50 0.89 -8.64
N VAL A 145 10.65 1.71 -8.03
CA VAL A 145 9.28 1.35 -7.69
C VAL A 145 8.34 1.46 -8.88
N ALA A 146 7.27 0.66 -8.89
CA ALA A 146 6.25 0.65 -9.94
C ALA A 146 6.86 0.66 -11.35
N ARG A 147 7.93 -0.13 -11.56
CA ARG A 147 8.55 -0.39 -12.86
C ARG A 147 8.26 -1.83 -13.26
N ARG A 148 7.76 -2.02 -14.48
CA ARG A 148 7.53 -3.35 -15.02
C ARG A 148 8.87 -4.03 -15.33
N ILE A 149 9.06 -5.24 -14.83
CA ILE A 149 10.08 -6.20 -15.22
C ILE A 149 9.35 -7.25 -16.07
N PRO A 150 9.60 -7.32 -17.39
CA PRO A 150 8.91 -8.24 -18.27
C PRO A 150 9.23 -9.70 -17.90
N GLY A 151 8.19 -10.52 -17.71
CA GLY A 151 8.35 -11.94 -17.40
C GLY A 151 8.46 -12.85 -18.62
N ASP A 152 8.36 -12.28 -19.81
CA ASP A 152 8.44 -12.98 -21.10
C ASP A 152 9.82 -12.85 -21.77
N SER A 153 10.79 -12.23 -21.12
CA SER A 153 12.14 -12.03 -21.66
C SER A 153 13.22 -11.87 -20.61
N GLY A 154 14.43 -12.28 -20.95
CA GLY A 154 15.63 -12.11 -20.13
C GLY A 154 15.50 -12.64 -18.71
N LEU A 155 16.07 -11.91 -17.75
CA LEU A 155 16.07 -12.31 -16.32
C LEU A 155 14.68 -12.27 -15.68
N GLY A 156 13.72 -11.53 -16.24
CA GLY A 156 12.36 -11.49 -15.73
C GLY A 156 11.65 -12.84 -15.82
N THR A 157 11.96 -13.64 -16.84
CA THR A 157 11.47 -15.02 -16.97
C THR A 157 11.94 -15.89 -15.81
N PHE A 158 13.21 -15.76 -15.41
CA PHE A 158 13.73 -16.48 -14.25
C PHE A 158 13.06 -16.04 -12.96
N LEU A 159 12.84 -14.73 -12.77
CA LEU A 159 12.10 -14.22 -11.60
C LEU A 159 10.70 -14.80 -11.51
N PHE A 160 9.97 -14.84 -12.62
CA PHE A 160 8.64 -15.42 -12.67
C PHE A 160 8.63 -16.91 -12.29
N HIS A 161 9.50 -17.69 -12.92
CA HIS A 161 9.55 -19.14 -12.66
C HIS A 161 10.04 -19.44 -11.25
N LEU A 162 11.05 -18.73 -10.76
CA LEU A 162 11.58 -18.96 -9.42
C LEU A 162 10.59 -18.55 -8.34
N SER A 163 9.88 -17.39 -8.49
CA SER A 163 8.85 -17.00 -7.53
C SER A 163 7.68 -17.99 -7.47
N THR A 164 7.25 -18.52 -8.62
CA THR A 164 6.19 -19.53 -8.67
C THR A 164 6.63 -20.87 -8.11
N SER A 165 7.87 -21.29 -8.36
CA SER A 165 8.45 -22.52 -7.81
C SER A 165 8.61 -22.41 -6.29
N LEU A 166 9.18 -21.32 -5.77
CA LEU A 166 9.31 -21.07 -4.34
C LEU A 166 7.95 -21.16 -3.62
N TYR A 167 6.92 -20.56 -4.20
CA TYR A 167 5.60 -20.62 -3.62
C TYR A 167 5.03 -22.05 -3.62
N ARG A 168 5.18 -22.79 -4.71
CA ARG A 168 4.64 -24.16 -4.82
C ARG A 168 5.35 -25.13 -3.89
N GLN A 169 6.68 -25.02 -3.81
CA GLN A 169 7.54 -25.92 -3.04
C GLN A 169 7.71 -25.49 -1.56
N ALA A 170 7.04 -24.39 -1.14
CA ALA A 170 7.27 -23.74 0.15
C ALA A 170 7.14 -24.69 1.37
N GLU A 171 6.33 -25.76 1.26
CA GLU A 171 6.10 -26.73 2.34
C GLU A 171 7.06 -27.93 2.27
N GLU A 172 7.73 -28.12 1.13
CA GLU A 172 8.65 -29.24 0.89
C GLU A 172 10.12 -28.83 1.11
N LEU A 173 10.42 -27.52 0.98
CA LEU A 173 11.78 -27.01 1.18
C LEU A 173 12.14 -27.00 2.66
N THR A 174 13.36 -27.47 2.97
CA THR A 174 13.99 -27.19 4.27
C THR A 174 14.26 -25.68 4.41
N TRP A 175 14.55 -25.23 5.63
CA TRP A 175 14.87 -23.82 5.86
C TRP A 175 16.12 -23.39 5.04
N GLU A 176 17.15 -24.22 5.00
CA GLU A 176 18.40 -23.96 4.28
C GLU A 176 18.19 -23.88 2.77
N GLU A 177 17.42 -24.80 2.19
CA GLU A 177 17.08 -24.79 0.76
C GLU A 177 16.26 -23.55 0.41
N GLY A 178 15.26 -23.22 1.25
CA GLY A 178 14.46 -22.01 1.10
C GLY A 178 15.29 -20.73 1.17
N ALA A 179 16.21 -20.63 2.13
CA ALA A 179 17.11 -19.49 2.28
C ALA A 179 18.05 -19.34 1.05
N ALA A 180 18.62 -20.44 0.56
CA ALA A 180 19.47 -20.44 -0.64
C ALA A 180 18.68 -20.00 -1.89
N ALA A 181 17.45 -20.48 -2.05
CA ALA A 181 16.60 -20.14 -3.18
C ALA A 181 16.13 -18.67 -3.13
N ILE A 182 15.83 -18.13 -1.94
CA ILE A 182 15.54 -16.70 -1.73
C ILE A 182 16.76 -15.85 -2.07
N GLU A 183 17.95 -16.25 -1.65
CA GLU A 183 19.20 -15.56 -1.99
C GLU A 183 19.40 -15.49 -3.51
N ALA A 184 19.22 -16.60 -4.22
CA ALA A 184 19.28 -16.65 -5.69
C ALA A 184 18.25 -15.71 -6.33
N TYR A 185 17.01 -15.73 -5.81
CA TYR A 185 15.94 -14.86 -6.28
C TYR A 185 16.30 -13.38 -6.13
N LEU A 186 16.80 -12.97 -4.96
CA LEU A 186 17.17 -11.57 -4.70
C LEU A 186 18.36 -11.11 -5.55
N ARG A 187 19.31 -11.99 -5.87
CA ARG A 187 20.41 -11.70 -6.80
C ARG A 187 19.91 -11.43 -8.21
N ILE A 188 19.00 -12.27 -8.72
CA ILE A 188 18.39 -12.08 -10.05
C ILE A 188 17.57 -10.77 -10.05
N LEU A 189 16.80 -10.53 -9.00
CA LEU A 189 16.05 -9.29 -8.85
C LEU A 189 16.97 -8.07 -8.88
N ALA A 190 18.08 -8.10 -8.15
CA ALA A 190 19.10 -7.04 -8.13
C ALA A 190 19.64 -6.76 -9.54
N ALA A 191 19.94 -7.79 -10.31
CA ALA A 191 20.38 -7.65 -11.70
C ALA A 191 19.30 -7.04 -12.60
N CYS A 192 18.01 -7.39 -12.41
CA CYS A 192 16.90 -6.79 -13.15
C CYS A 192 16.69 -5.31 -12.84
N VAL A 193 16.88 -4.91 -11.58
CA VAL A 193 16.63 -3.52 -11.16
C VAL A 193 17.84 -2.61 -11.36
N GLY A 194 19.05 -3.17 -11.29
CA GLY A 194 20.32 -2.45 -11.50
C GLY A 194 20.62 -2.11 -12.95
N THR A 195 20.03 -2.78 -13.92
CA THR A 195 20.16 -2.45 -15.34
C THR A 195 19.22 -1.29 -15.67
N PRO A 196 19.72 -0.18 -16.27
CA PRO A 196 18.84 0.83 -16.84
C PRO A 196 18.00 0.15 -17.93
N GLY A 197 16.74 -0.16 -17.60
CA GLY A 197 15.83 -0.75 -18.57
C GLY A 197 15.70 0.20 -19.77
N LYS A 198 15.68 -0.33 -21.01
CA LYS A 198 15.23 0.44 -22.17
C LYS A 198 13.91 1.11 -21.79
N PRO A 199 13.77 2.43 -21.92
CA PRO A 199 12.52 3.10 -21.60
C PRO A 199 11.43 2.48 -22.46
N ALA A 200 10.37 1.98 -21.83
CA ALA A 200 9.16 1.62 -22.56
C ALA A 200 8.72 2.88 -23.33
N ALA A 201 8.58 2.75 -24.64
CA ALA A 201 8.14 3.83 -25.50
C ALA A 201 6.83 4.41 -24.93
N GLY A 202 6.86 5.66 -24.46
CA GLY A 202 5.67 6.35 -23.96
C GLY A 202 5.75 6.92 -22.53
N THR A 203 6.72 6.58 -21.68
CA THR A 203 6.85 7.20 -20.37
C THR A 203 7.69 8.49 -20.47
N LYS A 204 7.00 9.62 -20.61
CA LYS A 204 7.61 10.94 -20.41
C LYS A 204 8.29 11.00 -19.04
N ARG A 205 9.56 11.42 -19.01
CA ARG A 205 10.31 11.82 -17.83
C ARG A 205 9.49 12.84 -17.03
N GLY A 206 8.78 12.40 -15.98
CA GLY A 206 7.91 13.30 -15.22
C GLY A 206 7.54 12.79 -13.84
N SER A 207 8.47 12.19 -13.06
CA SER A 207 8.12 11.63 -11.75
C SER A 207 8.80 12.29 -10.54
N LYS A 208 9.67 13.28 -10.72
CA LYS A 208 10.23 14.06 -9.60
C LYS A 208 9.18 14.91 -8.85
N PRO A 209 8.15 15.51 -9.49
CA PRO A 209 7.20 16.38 -8.78
C PRO A 209 6.33 15.66 -7.75
N ALA A 210 5.81 14.46 -8.03
CA ALA A 210 4.87 13.80 -7.12
C ALA A 210 5.51 13.37 -5.80
N SER A 211 6.72 12.81 -5.82
CA SER A 211 7.43 12.44 -4.60
C SER A 211 7.87 13.67 -3.78
N LEU A 212 8.20 14.76 -4.45
CA LEU A 212 8.53 16.04 -3.79
C LEU A 212 7.29 16.64 -3.13
N ILE A 213 6.12 16.60 -3.81
CA ILE A 213 4.86 17.06 -3.25
C ILE A 213 4.51 16.27 -1.99
N LEU A 214 4.60 14.92 -2.04
CA LEU A 214 4.29 14.08 -0.89
C LEU A 214 5.24 14.34 0.29
N LYS A 215 6.54 14.43 0.04
CA LYS A 215 7.53 14.79 1.07
C LYS A 215 7.27 16.17 1.68
N TYR A 216 6.92 17.15 0.84
CA TYR A 216 6.60 18.49 1.30
C TYR A 216 5.35 18.49 2.19
N ILE A 217 4.28 17.79 1.76
CA ILE A 217 3.05 17.66 2.55
C ILE A 217 3.33 17.00 3.90
N ASP A 218 4.08 15.88 3.91
CA ASP A 218 4.40 15.16 5.15
C ASP A 218 5.18 16.02 6.14
N ALA A 219 6.09 16.85 5.66
CA ALA A 219 6.86 17.79 6.49
C ALA A 219 6.04 18.97 7.03
N HIS A 220 4.91 19.32 6.37
CA HIS A 220 4.11 20.50 6.67
C HIS A 220 2.66 20.19 7.08
N LEU A 221 2.35 18.92 7.43
CA LEU A 221 0.98 18.49 7.78
C LEU A 221 0.37 19.27 8.95
N THR A 222 1.20 19.73 9.87
CA THR A 222 0.78 20.51 11.05
C THR A 222 0.41 21.96 10.70
N GLU A 223 0.79 22.45 9.52
CA GLU A 223 0.49 23.80 9.11
C GLU A 223 -0.94 23.94 8.62
N THR A 224 -1.75 24.76 9.28
CA THR A 224 -3.15 25.01 8.94
C THR A 224 -3.34 25.58 7.53
N ALA A 225 -2.32 26.35 7.05
CA ALA A 225 -2.31 26.98 5.73
C ALA A 225 -1.97 26.00 4.59
N LEU A 226 -1.63 24.74 4.87
CA LEU A 226 -1.22 23.78 3.85
C LEU A 226 -2.36 23.48 2.86
N ARG A 227 -2.29 24.06 1.67
CA ARG A 227 -3.25 23.96 0.57
C ARG A 227 -2.54 23.77 -0.77
N PRO A 228 -3.26 23.36 -1.84
CA PRO A 228 -2.67 23.16 -3.16
C PRO A 228 -1.89 24.37 -3.71
N PRO A 229 -2.32 25.63 -3.55
CA PRO A 229 -1.55 26.78 -4.01
C PRO A 229 -0.21 26.94 -3.30
N GLU A 230 -0.16 26.77 -1.97
CA GLU A 230 1.06 26.91 -1.16
C GLU A 230 2.08 25.81 -1.53
N ILE A 231 1.60 24.58 -1.72
CA ILE A 231 2.44 23.47 -2.16
C ILE A 231 2.99 23.72 -3.57
N ALA A 232 2.15 24.23 -4.45
CA ALA A 232 2.55 24.55 -5.82
C ALA A 232 3.62 25.65 -5.84
N ALA A 233 3.43 26.71 -5.04
CA ALA A 233 4.39 27.81 -4.91
C ALA A 233 5.73 27.33 -4.33
N ALA A 234 5.69 26.59 -3.23
CA ALA A 234 6.89 26.08 -2.56
C ALA A 234 7.74 25.13 -3.43
N LEU A 235 7.09 24.38 -4.32
CA LEU A 235 7.75 23.42 -5.20
C LEU A 235 7.97 23.93 -6.63
N ASN A 236 7.64 25.19 -6.88
CA ASN A 236 7.75 25.82 -8.20
C ASN A 236 6.97 25.06 -9.30
N LEU A 237 5.75 24.64 -8.94
CA LEU A 237 4.82 23.89 -9.79
C LEU A 237 3.56 24.72 -10.06
N SER A 238 2.85 24.45 -11.15
CA SER A 238 1.52 25.00 -11.34
C SER A 238 0.49 24.23 -10.48
N VAL A 239 -0.50 24.95 -9.93
CA VAL A 239 -1.62 24.36 -9.18
C VAL A 239 -2.33 23.29 -10.02
N ARG A 240 -2.50 23.53 -11.32
CA ARG A 240 -3.08 22.56 -12.26
C ARG A 240 -2.26 21.27 -12.35
N HIS A 241 -0.91 21.39 -12.30
CA HIS A 241 -0.03 20.22 -12.32
C HIS A 241 -0.18 19.40 -11.01
N VAL A 242 -0.23 20.07 -9.86
CA VAL A 242 -0.47 19.44 -8.56
C VAL A 242 -1.82 18.71 -8.56
N HIS A 243 -2.90 19.36 -8.99
CA HIS A 243 -4.21 18.73 -9.10
C HIS A 243 -4.21 17.52 -10.03
N ARG A 244 -3.58 17.61 -11.21
CA ARG A 244 -3.51 16.51 -12.18
C ARG A 244 -2.82 15.27 -11.62
N LEU A 245 -1.78 15.46 -10.81
CA LEU A 245 -1.05 14.35 -10.18
C LEU A 245 -1.93 13.59 -9.16
N PHE A 246 -2.84 14.29 -8.48
CA PHE A 246 -3.75 13.69 -7.50
C PHE A 246 -5.05 13.20 -8.13
N SER A 247 -5.59 13.88 -9.14
CA SER A 247 -6.79 13.43 -9.87
C SER A 247 -6.58 12.09 -10.58
N ALA A 248 -5.37 11.81 -11.05
CA ALA A 248 -5.00 10.51 -11.59
C ALA A 248 -5.09 9.36 -10.55
N GLN A 249 -5.20 9.72 -9.25
CA GLN A 249 -5.33 8.79 -8.13
C GLN A 249 -6.76 8.74 -7.55
N GLY A 250 -7.74 9.34 -8.24
CA GLY A 250 -9.15 9.31 -7.84
C GLY A 250 -9.49 10.13 -6.58
N SER A 251 -8.61 11.04 -6.16
CA SER A 251 -8.82 11.89 -4.97
C SER A 251 -8.37 13.33 -5.24
N THR A 252 -8.87 14.28 -4.44
CA THR A 252 -8.33 15.64 -4.42
C THR A 252 -7.18 15.74 -3.41
N LEU A 253 -6.21 16.61 -3.69
CA LEU A 253 -5.10 16.85 -2.76
C LEU A 253 -5.60 17.31 -1.36
N ALA A 254 -6.62 18.15 -1.31
CA ALA A 254 -7.21 18.60 -0.07
C ALA A 254 -7.78 17.44 0.75
N ARG A 255 -8.50 16.52 0.10
CA ARG A 255 -9.02 15.31 0.73
C ARG A 255 -7.89 14.40 1.22
N TRP A 256 -6.80 14.33 0.46
CA TRP A 256 -5.61 13.57 0.85
C TRP A 256 -4.95 14.15 2.11
N ILE A 257 -4.72 15.47 2.17
CA ILE A 257 -4.18 16.15 3.35
C ILE A 257 -5.08 15.92 4.58
N GLN A 258 -6.40 16.09 4.42
CA GLN A 258 -7.37 15.85 5.49
C GLN A 258 -7.30 14.40 6.00
N GLU A 259 -7.21 13.43 5.11
CA GLU A 259 -7.09 12.01 5.47
C GLU A 259 -5.80 11.74 6.26
N GLN A 260 -4.65 12.34 5.87
CA GLN A 260 -3.40 12.19 6.62
C GLN A 260 -3.53 12.80 8.03
N ARG A 261 -4.07 14.01 8.14
CA ARG A 261 -4.31 14.65 9.44
C ARG A 261 -5.20 13.81 10.36
N LEU A 262 -6.29 13.25 9.82
CA LEU A 262 -7.19 12.38 10.58
C LEU A 262 -6.50 11.11 11.09
N ARG A 263 -5.61 10.53 10.31
CA ARG A 263 -4.83 9.34 10.70
C ARG A 263 -3.87 9.63 11.83
N HIS A 264 -3.16 10.75 11.75
CA HIS A 264 -2.29 11.19 12.82
C HIS A 264 -3.07 11.46 14.11
N CYS A 265 -4.20 12.17 14.02
CA CYS A 265 -5.09 12.37 15.17
C CYS A 265 -5.53 11.03 15.77
N ARG A 266 -5.89 10.05 14.95
CA ARG A 266 -6.25 8.71 15.40
C ARG A 266 -5.12 8.05 16.16
N SER A 267 -3.90 8.04 15.61
CA SER A 267 -2.71 7.46 16.24
C SER A 267 -2.43 8.11 17.60
N ASP A 268 -2.51 9.44 17.67
CA ASP A 268 -2.27 10.18 18.90
C ASP A 268 -3.38 9.95 19.95
N LEU A 269 -4.62 9.72 19.51
CA LEU A 269 -5.74 9.37 20.40
C LEU A 269 -5.61 7.94 20.97
N GLU A 270 -4.89 7.04 20.30
CA GLU A 270 -4.56 5.69 20.76
C GLU A 270 -3.34 5.69 21.71
N ASP A 271 -2.45 6.67 21.59
CA ASP A 271 -1.20 6.73 22.37
C ASP A 271 -1.48 7.11 23.83
N SER A 272 -1.16 6.17 24.75
CA SER A 272 -1.30 6.37 26.19
C SER A 272 -0.45 7.52 26.73
N ARG A 273 0.67 7.85 26.11
CA ARG A 273 1.58 8.95 26.48
C ARG A 273 0.97 10.33 26.25
N LEU A 274 -0.01 10.43 25.35
CA LEU A 274 -0.70 11.67 24.99
C LEU A 274 -2.05 11.83 25.69
N ARG A 275 -2.33 11.04 26.74
CA ARG A 275 -3.61 11.11 27.49
C ARG A 275 -3.85 12.47 28.14
N ALA A 276 -2.80 13.18 28.53
CA ALA A 276 -2.89 14.50 29.12
C ALA A 276 -3.32 15.58 28.12
N LYS A 277 -3.10 15.39 26.81
CA LYS A 277 -3.53 16.33 25.77
C LYS A 277 -5.03 16.18 25.50
N SER A 278 -5.73 17.30 25.39
CA SER A 278 -7.14 17.31 24.95
C SER A 278 -7.28 16.85 23.50
N ILE A 279 -8.47 16.40 23.13
CA ILE A 279 -8.78 16.02 21.73
C ILE A 279 -8.64 17.23 20.80
N THR A 280 -8.98 18.42 21.27
CA THR A 280 -8.87 19.67 20.52
C THR A 280 -7.40 20.04 20.29
N GLU A 281 -6.54 19.91 21.31
CA GLU A 281 -5.11 20.16 21.14
C GLU A 281 -4.47 19.22 20.12
N ILE A 282 -4.83 17.92 20.13
CA ILE A 282 -4.37 16.97 19.12
C ILE A 282 -4.85 17.36 17.72
N ALA A 283 -6.13 17.73 17.57
CA ALA A 283 -6.66 18.14 16.28
C ALA A 283 -5.97 19.39 15.74
N PHE A 284 -5.78 20.39 16.59
CA PHE A 284 -5.15 21.67 16.20
C PHE A 284 -3.65 21.49 15.90
N PHE A 285 -2.97 20.64 16.65
CA PHE A 285 -1.58 20.28 16.35
C PHE A 285 -1.43 19.70 14.93
N TRP A 286 -2.38 18.90 14.50
CA TRP A 286 -2.39 18.31 13.14
C TRP A 286 -3.05 19.21 12.08
N GLY A 287 -3.18 20.51 12.37
CA GLY A 287 -3.59 21.52 11.38
C GLY A 287 -5.09 21.60 11.13
N PHE A 288 -5.94 21.05 11.99
CA PHE A 288 -7.34 21.44 12.04
C PHE A 288 -7.47 22.77 12.77
N ASN A 289 -8.35 23.61 12.32
CA ASN A 289 -8.64 24.93 12.92
C ASN A 289 -10.06 25.03 13.52
N ASP A 290 -10.84 23.97 13.41
CA ASP A 290 -12.20 23.87 13.94
C ASP A 290 -12.44 22.48 14.52
N SER A 291 -12.73 22.43 15.83
CA SER A 291 -12.94 21.17 16.56
C SER A 291 -14.28 20.49 16.20
N ALA A 292 -15.29 21.26 15.80
CA ALA A 292 -16.57 20.70 15.36
C ALA A 292 -16.44 20.07 13.98
N HIS A 293 -15.75 20.75 13.06
CA HIS A 293 -15.39 20.19 11.76
C HIS A 293 -14.54 18.91 11.92
N PHE A 294 -13.49 18.96 12.74
CA PHE A 294 -12.67 17.78 13.03
C PHE A 294 -13.51 16.60 13.54
N SER A 295 -14.38 16.84 14.54
CA SER A 295 -15.19 15.77 15.13
C SER A 295 -16.13 15.14 14.12
N ARG A 296 -16.72 15.93 13.22
CA ARG A 296 -17.60 15.47 12.16
C ARG A 296 -16.86 14.61 11.13
N VAL A 297 -15.73 15.11 10.59
CA VAL A 297 -14.96 14.36 9.59
C VAL A 297 -14.27 13.12 10.18
N PHE A 298 -13.88 13.16 11.45
CA PHE A 298 -13.35 12.01 12.17
C PHE A 298 -14.42 10.91 12.34
N LYS A 299 -15.66 11.30 12.78
CA LYS A 299 -16.78 10.37 12.88
C LYS A 299 -17.17 9.80 11.52
N GLN A 300 -17.22 10.62 10.48
CA GLN A 300 -17.49 10.18 9.11
C GLN A 300 -16.44 9.16 8.64
N ARG A 301 -15.17 9.37 8.99
CA ARG A 301 -14.07 8.51 8.55
C ARG A 301 -13.93 7.22 9.35
N PHE A 302 -14.15 7.27 10.67
CA PHE A 302 -13.90 6.16 11.58
C PHE A 302 -15.15 5.58 12.23
N GLY A 303 -16.33 6.07 11.88
CA GLY A 303 -17.62 5.57 12.35
C GLY A 303 -18.04 6.05 13.75
N ILE A 304 -17.09 6.49 14.57
CA ILE A 304 -17.36 6.97 15.95
C ILE A 304 -16.66 8.30 16.22
N CYS A 305 -17.21 9.09 17.15
CA CYS A 305 -16.60 10.38 17.48
C CYS A 305 -15.26 10.22 18.23
N PRO A 306 -14.35 11.22 18.16
CA PRO A 306 -13.01 11.15 18.76
C PRO A 306 -13.02 10.81 20.26
N ARG A 307 -14.00 11.30 21.00
CA ARG A 307 -14.14 11.05 22.45
C ARG A 307 -14.41 9.57 22.75
N VAL A 308 -15.36 8.97 22.02
CA VAL A 308 -15.67 7.53 22.16
C VAL A 308 -14.51 6.68 21.67
N PHE A 309 -13.84 7.12 20.58
CA PHE A 309 -12.65 6.47 20.07
C PHE A 309 -11.54 6.38 21.14
N ARG A 310 -11.16 7.51 21.74
CA ARG A 310 -10.15 7.57 22.82
C ARG A 310 -10.55 6.71 24.03
N ALA A 311 -11.81 6.77 24.45
CA ALA A 311 -12.28 6.00 25.60
C ALA A 311 -12.19 4.48 25.35
N ARG A 312 -12.46 4.01 24.14
CA ARG A 312 -12.30 2.58 23.76
C ARG A 312 -10.82 2.18 23.68
N ALA A 313 -9.99 2.99 23.04
CA ALA A 313 -8.54 2.76 22.94
C ALA A 313 -7.90 2.68 24.34
N SER A 314 -8.31 3.54 25.26
CA SER A 314 -7.82 3.55 26.65
C SER A 314 -8.19 2.31 27.45
N ARG A 315 -9.22 1.57 27.03
CA ARG A 315 -9.70 0.33 27.67
C ARG A 315 -9.21 -0.94 26.94
N GLY A 316 -8.38 -0.81 25.90
CA GLY A 316 -7.94 -1.95 25.09
C GLY A 316 -9.09 -2.62 24.30
N LEU A 317 -10.22 -1.94 24.15
CA LEU A 317 -11.38 -2.48 23.43
C LEU A 317 -11.22 -2.30 21.91
N PRO A 318 -11.63 -3.28 21.10
CA PRO A 318 -11.55 -3.15 19.66
C PRO A 318 -12.37 -1.96 19.18
N VAL A 319 -11.71 -1.07 18.47
CA VAL A 319 -12.37 0.08 17.84
C VAL A 319 -12.85 -0.39 16.47
N ALA A 320 -14.10 -0.85 16.39
CA ALA A 320 -14.72 -1.19 15.13
C ALA A 320 -14.75 0.07 14.24
N VAL A 321 -14.12 0.00 13.10
CA VAL A 321 -14.18 1.04 12.06
C VAL A 321 -15.50 0.82 11.34
N GLY A 322 -16.54 1.55 11.74
CA GLY A 322 -17.81 1.59 11.02
C GLY A 322 -17.57 2.14 9.62
N MET A 323 -17.79 1.33 8.61
CA MET A 323 -17.89 1.77 7.23
C MET A 323 -19.30 2.32 7.02
N HIS A 324 -19.44 3.64 6.96
CA HIS A 324 -20.60 4.25 6.31
C HIS A 324 -20.14 4.64 4.91
N GLY A 325 -20.56 3.84 3.92
CA GLY A 325 -20.60 4.27 2.54
C GLY A 325 -21.91 4.97 2.28
N ASP A 326 -21.88 6.07 1.62
CA ASP A 326 -22.85 6.57 0.66
C ASP A 326 -22.11 6.85 -0.65
#